data_5712ecb4e436374525ce73bfddb34736
#
_entry.id   5712ecb4e436374525ce73bfddb34736
#
_cell.length_a   1.000
_cell.length_b   1.000
_cell.length_c   1.000
_cell.angle_alpha   90.00
_cell.angle_beta   90.00
_cell.angle_gamma   90.00
#
_symmetry.space_group_name_H-M   'P 1'
#
loop_
_entity.id
_entity.type
_entity.pdbx_description
1 polymer ?
#
loop_
_entity_poly.entity_id
_entity_poly.type
_entity_poly.pdbx_seq_one_letter_code
_entity_poly.pdbx_strand_id
1 'polypeptide(L)'
;MTNSFFFRFIVSVFCISMSTFMVAQTVDINKEYLNSSDSIVKKKNPKADAIISYAKTFLGVPYRYGGSTPSGFDCSGFINYIFGNFGFSLVRSSFGLADLGETIALSNIQPGDLLFFKGGNMNSSTVGHVALVVEVAPNTLKFIHSANGGVRIENFVTSKYYIQRYIKAKRLDYGGD
;
A
#
# COMPACT_ATOMS: atom_id res chain seq x y z
N MET A 1 12.46 -71.83 6.40
CA MET A 1 12.68 -71.42 5.02
C MET A 1 11.46 -70.64 4.60
N THR A 2 11.40 -69.36 4.80
CA THR A 2 10.27 -68.54 4.30
C THR A 2 10.68 -67.07 4.29
N ASN A 3 10.66 -66.55 3.17
CA ASN A 3 10.73 -65.22 2.64
C ASN A 3 10.58 -64.02 3.61
N SER A 4 11.68 -63.33 3.78
CA SER A 4 11.76 -62.00 4.35
C SER A 4 12.42 -61.06 3.32
N PHE A 5 11.69 -60.64 2.27
CA PHE A 5 12.25 -59.74 1.23
C PHE A 5 11.27 -58.76 0.62
N PHE A 6 10.11 -58.47 1.28
CA PHE A 6 9.09 -57.60 0.66
C PHE A 6 8.69 -56.36 1.48
N PHE A 7 9.51 -55.91 2.43
CA PHE A 7 9.09 -54.77 3.28
C PHE A 7 10.07 -53.59 3.30
N ARG A 8 10.85 -53.38 2.27
CA ARG A 8 11.83 -52.27 2.26
C ARG A 8 11.72 -51.25 1.12
N PHE A 9 10.62 -51.20 0.36
CA PHE A 9 10.54 -50.31 -0.82
C PHE A 9 9.37 -49.31 -0.82
N ILE A 10 8.66 -49.11 0.26
CA ILE A 10 7.48 -48.18 0.30
C ILE A 10 7.71 -46.91 1.17
N VAL A 11 8.84 -46.75 1.80
CA VAL A 11 9.07 -45.53 2.66
C VAL A 11 9.84 -44.40 1.96
N SER A 12 10.31 -44.60 0.72
CA SER A 12 11.14 -43.58 0.06
C SER A 12 10.45 -42.68 -0.94
N VAL A 13 9.15 -42.80 -1.17
CA VAL A 13 8.40 -41.97 -2.18
C VAL A 13 7.51 -40.90 -1.56
N PHE A 14 7.35 -40.88 -0.25
CA PHE A 14 6.43 -39.92 0.41
C PHE A 14 7.08 -38.65 0.96
N CYS A 15 8.40 -38.48 0.79
CA CYS A 15 9.13 -37.34 1.37
C CYS A 15 9.53 -36.26 0.35
N ILE A 16 9.17 -36.40 -0.93
CA ILE A 16 9.57 -35.43 -1.98
C ILE A 16 8.42 -34.49 -2.38
N SER A 17 7.18 -34.73 -1.94
CA SER A 17 6.04 -33.91 -2.37
C SER A 17 5.66 -32.76 -1.43
N MET A 18 6.31 -32.58 -0.27
CA MET A 18 6.00 -31.47 0.66
C MET A 18 6.91 -30.25 0.53
N SER A 19 7.99 -30.31 -0.22
CA SER A 19 8.91 -29.16 -0.36
C SER A 19 8.61 -28.24 -1.56
N THR A 20 7.68 -28.60 -2.44
CA THR A 20 7.32 -27.76 -3.59
C THR A 20 6.05 -26.90 -3.39
N PHE A 21 5.37 -27.03 -2.23
CA PHE A 21 4.10 -26.29 -1.99
C PHE A 21 4.28 -24.97 -1.25
N MET A 22 5.49 -24.61 -0.84
CA MET A 22 5.74 -23.43 -0.02
C MET A 22 6.37 -22.23 -0.77
N VAL A 23 6.53 -22.32 -2.10
CA VAL A 23 7.12 -21.25 -2.92
C VAL A 23 6.08 -20.42 -3.68
N ALA A 24 4.79 -20.75 -3.61
CA ALA A 24 3.75 -20.16 -4.48
C ALA A 24 2.84 -19.13 -3.79
N GLN A 25 3.24 -18.51 -2.69
CA GLN A 25 2.43 -17.47 -2.03
C GLN A 25 3.15 -16.14 -1.77
N THR A 26 4.14 -15.79 -2.53
CA THR A 26 4.35 -14.38 -2.81
C THR A 26 3.33 -14.03 -3.88
N VAL A 27 2.11 -13.63 -3.45
CA VAL A 27 1.17 -12.96 -4.35
C VAL A 27 1.98 -11.90 -5.06
N ASP A 28 2.16 -12.04 -6.36
CA ASP A 28 2.87 -11.05 -7.16
C ASP A 28 1.93 -9.83 -7.27
N ILE A 29 2.02 -8.95 -6.26
CA ILE A 29 1.20 -7.73 -6.12
C ILE A 29 1.25 -6.91 -7.41
N ASN A 30 2.39 -6.93 -8.11
CA ASN A 30 2.52 -6.29 -9.41
C ASN A 30 1.67 -6.99 -10.47
N LYS A 31 1.60 -8.32 -10.48
CA LYS A 31 0.83 -9.08 -11.45
C LYS A 31 -0.67 -8.87 -11.27
N GLU A 32 -1.16 -8.80 -10.03
CA GLU A 32 -2.55 -8.47 -9.73
C GLU A 32 -2.91 -7.07 -10.26
N TYR A 33 -2.04 -6.08 -10.02
CA TYR A 33 -2.23 -4.72 -10.50
C TYR A 33 -2.21 -4.62 -12.03
N LEU A 34 -1.29 -5.30 -12.70
CA LEU A 34 -1.11 -5.25 -14.15
C LEU A 34 -2.24 -5.92 -14.93
N ASN A 35 -2.83 -7.01 -14.40
CA ASN A 35 -3.91 -7.73 -15.06
C ASN A 35 -5.26 -7.00 -15.01
N SER A 36 -5.44 -6.00 -14.14
CA SER A 36 -6.70 -5.28 -13.95
C SER A 36 -6.81 -4.00 -14.77
N SER A 37 -5.76 -3.59 -15.49
CA SER A 37 -5.68 -2.25 -16.09
C SER A 37 -6.53 -2.03 -17.36
N ASP A 38 -7.15 -3.07 -17.92
CA ASP A 38 -7.77 -2.96 -19.26
C ASP A 38 -9.24 -2.52 -19.30
N SER A 39 -9.92 -2.28 -18.17
CA SER A 39 -11.37 -2.09 -18.23
C SER A 39 -12.03 -1.08 -17.28
N ILE A 40 -11.30 -0.16 -16.62
CA ILE A 40 -11.93 0.74 -15.65
C ILE A 40 -11.82 2.20 -16.07
N VAL A 41 -12.88 2.75 -16.67
CA VAL A 41 -13.17 4.19 -16.60
C VAL A 41 -13.44 4.49 -15.12
N LYS A 42 -12.40 4.87 -14.37
CA LYS A 42 -12.51 5.17 -12.94
C LYS A 42 -13.30 6.47 -12.78
N LYS A 43 -14.38 6.42 -12.00
CA LYS A 43 -15.23 7.60 -11.69
C LYS A 43 -14.33 8.70 -11.11
N LYS A 44 -14.28 9.84 -11.78
CA LYS A 44 -13.53 11.02 -11.35
C LYS A 44 -14.19 11.59 -10.08
N ASN A 45 -13.40 11.82 -9.03
CA ASN A 45 -13.86 12.45 -7.80
C ASN A 45 -13.25 13.86 -7.69
N PRO A 46 -14.04 14.94 -7.92
CA PRO A 46 -13.51 16.30 -7.92
C PRO A 46 -12.83 16.70 -6.60
N LYS A 47 -13.35 16.19 -5.47
CA LYS A 47 -12.79 16.50 -4.15
C LYS A 47 -11.43 15.80 -3.94
N ALA A 48 -11.30 14.55 -4.40
CA ALA A 48 -10.01 13.86 -4.43
C ALA A 48 -9.01 14.58 -5.32
N ASP A 49 -9.41 15.03 -6.51
CA ASP A 49 -8.56 15.80 -7.43
C ASP A 49 -8.07 17.11 -6.79
N ALA A 50 -8.94 17.82 -6.06
CA ALA A 50 -8.59 19.05 -5.35
C ALA A 50 -7.57 18.77 -4.22
N ILE A 51 -7.80 17.74 -3.40
CA ILE A 51 -6.86 17.31 -2.34
C ILE A 51 -5.50 16.93 -2.93
N ILE A 52 -5.48 16.17 -4.02
CA ILE A 52 -4.25 15.79 -4.72
C ILE A 52 -3.49 17.02 -5.23
N SER A 53 -4.21 17.95 -5.85
CA SER A 53 -3.61 19.19 -6.36
C SER A 53 -3.00 20.00 -5.22
N TYR A 54 -3.71 20.13 -4.11
CA TYR A 54 -3.21 20.78 -2.91
C TYR A 54 -2.02 20.05 -2.28
N ALA A 55 -2.06 18.72 -2.20
CA ALA A 55 -0.95 17.91 -1.71
C ALA A 55 0.34 18.17 -2.49
N LYS A 56 0.25 18.31 -3.81
CA LYS A 56 1.41 18.57 -4.69
C LYS A 56 2.08 19.92 -4.44
N THR A 57 1.39 20.90 -3.86
CA THR A 57 2.00 22.21 -3.51
C THR A 57 3.04 22.10 -2.39
N PHE A 58 3.06 20.99 -1.65
CA PHE A 58 4.03 20.74 -0.57
C PHE A 58 5.24 19.89 -0.97
N LEU A 59 5.41 19.59 -2.26
CA LEU A 59 6.59 18.86 -2.72
C LEU A 59 7.88 19.54 -2.25
N GLY A 60 8.81 18.74 -1.69
CA GLY A 60 10.07 19.21 -1.15
C GLY A 60 10.03 19.69 0.30
N VAL A 61 8.84 19.83 0.92
CA VAL A 61 8.76 20.15 2.36
C VAL A 61 9.47 19.06 3.17
N PRO A 62 10.38 19.45 4.12
CA PRO A 62 11.20 18.47 4.83
C PRO A 62 10.37 17.52 5.70
N TYR A 63 10.88 16.29 5.85
CA TYR A 63 10.36 15.35 6.85
C TYR A 63 10.72 15.79 8.26
N ARG A 64 9.75 15.78 9.15
CA ARG A 64 9.93 16.01 10.58
C ARG A 64 9.09 15.02 11.37
N TYR A 65 9.71 14.22 12.20
CA TYR A 65 8.98 13.31 13.08
C TYR A 65 7.99 14.08 13.98
N GLY A 66 6.73 13.64 14.00
CA GLY A 66 5.65 14.35 14.70
C GLY A 66 5.19 15.64 14.03
N GLY A 67 5.79 16.05 12.90
CA GLY A 67 5.47 17.26 12.16
C GLY A 67 4.09 17.22 11.50
N SER A 68 3.38 18.37 11.53
CA SER A 68 2.01 18.50 10.98
C SER A 68 1.77 19.87 10.33
N THR A 69 2.84 20.59 9.97
CA THR A 69 2.78 21.93 9.37
C THR A 69 3.71 22.03 8.16
N PRO A 70 3.57 23.07 7.31
CA PRO A 70 4.49 23.31 6.19
C PRO A 70 5.95 23.51 6.57
N SER A 71 6.28 23.68 7.86
CA SER A 71 7.66 23.70 8.34
C SER A 71 8.31 22.30 8.41
N GLY A 72 7.50 21.25 8.23
CA GLY A 72 7.93 19.85 8.21
C GLY A 72 6.77 18.91 8.59
N PHE A 73 6.65 17.82 7.86
CA PHE A 73 5.62 16.81 8.05
C PHE A 73 6.20 15.44 8.37
N ASP A 74 5.54 14.66 9.23
CA ASP A 74 5.60 13.21 9.15
C ASP A 74 4.53 12.67 8.18
N CYS A 75 4.48 11.36 7.97
CA CYS A 75 3.58 10.76 7.00
C CYS A 75 2.09 11.03 7.30
N SER A 76 1.64 10.77 8.53
CA SER A 76 0.26 10.98 8.94
C SER A 76 -0.08 12.45 9.17
N GLY A 77 0.89 13.27 9.58
CA GLY A 77 0.72 14.71 9.69
C GLY A 77 0.50 15.39 8.35
N PHE A 78 1.19 14.93 7.32
CA PHE A 78 0.98 15.38 5.95
C PHE A 78 -0.46 15.06 5.49
N ILE A 79 -0.91 13.80 5.65
CA ILE A 79 -2.28 13.39 5.31
C ILE A 79 -3.30 14.22 6.09
N ASN A 80 -3.14 14.34 7.41
CA ASN A 80 -4.07 15.16 8.22
C ASN A 80 -4.13 16.62 7.77
N TYR A 81 -2.99 17.20 7.44
CA TYR A 81 -2.92 18.59 7.03
C TYR A 81 -3.63 18.85 5.70
N ILE A 82 -3.34 18.03 4.66
CA ILE A 82 -3.98 18.21 3.35
C ILE A 82 -5.48 17.92 3.39
N PHE A 83 -5.92 16.89 4.10
CA PHE A 83 -7.34 16.55 4.23
C PHE A 83 -8.07 17.54 5.13
N GLY A 84 -7.44 18.05 6.19
CA GLY A 84 -8.00 19.05 7.10
C GLY A 84 -8.39 20.35 6.38
N ASN A 85 -7.63 20.75 5.36
CA ASN A 85 -7.95 21.92 4.52
C ASN A 85 -9.27 21.76 3.73
N PHE A 86 -9.75 20.54 3.58
CA PHE A 86 -11.02 20.20 2.92
C PHE A 86 -12.11 19.73 3.89
N GLY A 87 -11.93 20.03 5.19
CA GLY A 87 -12.95 19.78 6.22
C GLY A 87 -12.94 18.36 6.80
N PHE A 88 -11.94 17.53 6.50
CA PHE A 88 -11.82 16.22 7.12
C PHE A 88 -11.13 16.30 8.48
N SER A 89 -11.74 15.69 9.50
CA SER A 89 -11.10 15.46 10.79
C SER A 89 -10.61 14.02 10.88
N LEU A 90 -9.33 13.81 10.68
CA LEU A 90 -8.73 12.47 10.63
C LEU A 90 -7.90 12.17 11.88
N VAL A 91 -7.72 10.89 12.16
CA VAL A 91 -6.86 10.42 13.26
C VAL A 91 -5.39 10.71 12.94
N ARG A 92 -4.63 11.22 13.95
CA ARG A 92 -3.25 11.74 13.76
C ARG A 92 -2.21 10.66 13.47
N SER A 93 -2.47 9.39 13.69
CA SER A 93 -1.52 8.29 13.48
C SER A 93 -1.78 7.52 12.18
N SER A 94 -0.73 7.03 11.50
CA SER A 94 -0.88 6.16 10.33
C SER A 94 -1.63 4.87 10.64
N PHE A 95 -1.44 4.33 11.84
CA PHE A 95 -2.15 3.16 12.33
C PHE A 95 -3.67 3.44 12.43
N GLY A 96 -4.07 4.52 13.08
CA GLY A 96 -5.49 4.88 13.21
C GLY A 96 -6.14 5.27 11.88
N LEU A 97 -5.40 5.92 10.96
CA LEU A 97 -5.88 6.18 9.60
C LEU A 97 -6.22 4.89 8.85
N ALA A 98 -5.49 3.81 9.12
CA ALA A 98 -5.67 2.53 8.47
C ALA A 98 -6.97 1.79 8.87
N ASP A 99 -7.69 2.29 9.87
CA ASP A 99 -8.98 1.77 10.31
C ASP A 99 -10.16 2.55 9.72
N LEU A 100 -9.87 3.68 9.05
CA LEU A 100 -10.91 4.53 8.43
C LEU A 100 -11.26 4.04 7.02
N GLY A 101 -12.50 4.28 6.62
CA GLY A 101 -12.99 4.04 5.25
C GLY A 101 -13.05 2.57 4.85
N GLU A 102 -13.29 2.35 3.57
CA GLU A 102 -13.41 1.02 2.96
C GLU A 102 -12.05 0.43 2.59
N THR A 103 -11.87 -0.87 2.81
CA THR A 103 -10.68 -1.58 2.32
C THR A 103 -10.80 -1.83 0.82
N ILE A 104 -9.80 -1.40 0.05
CA ILE A 104 -9.79 -1.49 -1.40
C ILE A 104 -8.75 -2.51 -1.85
N ALA A 105 -9.15 -3.42 -2.74
CA ALA A 105 -8.21 -4.30 -3.43
C ALA A 105 -7.26 -3.46 -4.32
N LEU A 106 -6.02 -3.90 -4.47
CA LEU A 106 -5.01 -3.15 -5.23
C LEU A 106 -5.43 -2.94 -6.70
N SER A 107 -6.16 -3.90 -7.28
CA SER A 107 -6.75 -3.81 -8.62
C SER A 107 -7.80 -2.69 -8.78
N ASN A 108 -8.42 -2.26 -7.69
CA ASN A 108 -9.49 -1.26 -7.67
C ASN A 108 -9.02 0.13 -7.17
N ILE A 109 -7.71 0.31 -7.00
CA ILE A 109 -7.10 1.56 -6.55
C ILE A 109 -7.46 2.72 -7.49
N GLN A 110 -7.72 3.87 -6.90
CA GLN A 110 -8.02 5.14 -7.59
C GLN A 110 -7.22 6.30 -6.98
N PRO A 111 -7.00 7.39 -7.73
CA PRO A 111 -6.52 8.64 -7.14
C PRO A 111 -7.41 9.07 -5.96
N GLY A 112 -6.78 9.46 -4.85
CA GLY A 112 -7.46 9.76 -3.59
C GLY A 112 -7.42 8.63 -2.57
N ASP A 113 -7.19 7.37 -2.95
CA ASP A 113 -7.04 6.27 -1.99
C ASP A 113 -5.78 6.44 -1.13
N LEU A 114 -5.81 5.91 0.08
CA LEU A 114 -4.66 5.86 0.97
C LEU A 114 -3.99 4.49 0.91
N LEU A 115 -2.68 4.47 0.73
CA LEU A 115 -1.84 3.27 0.82
C LEU A 115 -1.18 3.21 2.20
N PHE A 116 -1.16 2.02 2.78
CA PHE A 116 -0.57 1.76 4.09
C PHE A 116 0.54 0.73 3.99
N PHE A 117 1.65 1.04 4.68
CA PHE A 117 2.87 0.26 4.61
C PHE A 117 3.40 -0.05 6.01
N LYS A 118 4.21 -1.10 6.12
CA LYS A 118 5.05 -1.36 7.29
C LYS A 118 5.96 -0.16 7.55
N GLY A 119 6.26 0.08 8.80
CA GLY A 119 7.28 1.04 9.21
C GLY A 119 8.71 0.54 8.94
N GLY A 120 9.67 1.00 9.76
CA GLY A 120 11.08 0.61 9.62
C GLY A 120 11.35 -0.88 9.83
N ASN A 121 10.54 -1.57 10.64
CA ASN A 121 10.69 -3.01 10.89
C ASN A 121 9.92 -3.82 9.84
N MET A 122 10.65 -4.51 8.96
CA MET A 122 10.08 -5.37 7.91
C MET A 122 9.33 -6.60 8.43
N ASN A 123 9.69 -7.10 9.61
CA ASN A 123 9.06 -8.25 10.24
C ASN A 123 7.75 -7.89 10.96
N SER A 124 7.46 -6.60 11.11
CA SER A 124 6.19 -6.13 11.69
C SER A 124 5.06 -6.29 10.69
N SER A 125 3.89 -6.70 11.16
CA SER A 125 2.62 -6.63 10.41
C SER A 125 1.89 -5.30 10.66
N THR A 126 2.43 -4.43 11.51
CA THR A 126 1.78 -3.19 11.94
C THR A 126 2.00 -2.08 10.91
N VAL A 127 0.94 -1.31 10.64
CA VAL A 127 1.03 -0.09 9.84
C VAL A 127 1.93 0.93 10.53
N GLY A 128 2.94 1.40 9.81
CA GLY A 128 3.87 2.43 10.28
C GLY A 128 4.04 3.59 9.29
N HIS A 129 3.39 3.52 8.13
CA HIS A 129 3.49 4.58 7.12
C HIS A 129 2.22 4.67 6.28
N VAL A 130 1.93 5.88 5.77
CA VAL A 130 0.76 6.19 4.95
C VAL A 130 1.13 7.12 3.80
N ALA A 131 0.47 6.94 2.65
CA ALA A 131 0.62 7.76 1.46
C ALA A 131 -0.73 7.97 0.76
N LEU A 132 -0.85 9.03 -0.05
CA LEU A 132 -2.02 9.34 -0.87
C LEU A 132 -1.74 8.97 -2.34
N VAL A 133 -2.60 8.19 -2.95
CA VAL A 133 -2.54 7.88 -4.38
C VAL A 133 -2.85 9.13 -5.21
N VAL A 134 -1.99 9.46 -6.16
CA VAL A 134 -2.12 10.67 -6.99
C VAL A 134 -2.28 10.39 -8.48
N GLU A 135 -1.94 9.19 -8.92
CA GLU A 135 -2.04 8.78 -10.33
C GLU A 135 -2.16 7.28 -10.46
N VAL A 136 -3.06 6.84 -11.31
CA VAL A 136 -3.24 5.42 -11.69
C VAL A 136 -3.40 5.34 -13.19
N ALA A 137 -2.48 4.63 -13.85
CA ALA A 137 -2.47 4.39 -15.29
C ALA A 137 -1.83 3.02 -15.56
N PRO A 138 -1.87 2.48 -16.79
CA PRO A 138 -1.17 1.24 -17.11
C PRO A 138 0.30 1.30 -16.66
N ASN A 139 0.76 0.29 -15.92
CA ASN A 139 2.11 0.18 -15.35
C ASN A 139 2.52 1.36 -14.43
N THR A 140 1.56 2.13 -13.93
CA THR A 140 1.82 3.31 -13.12
C THR A 140 0.84 3.41 -11.96
N LEU A 141 1.36 3.40 -10.74
CA LEU A 141 0.63 3.74 -9.52
C LEU A 141 1.52 4.69 -8.72
N LYS A 142 1.25 5.99 -8.84
CA LYS A 142 2.01 6.99 -8.09
C LYS A 142 1.28 7.41 -6.84
N PHE A 143 2.05 7.64 -5.79
CA PHE A 143 1.57 8.17 -4.52
C PHE A 143 2.47 9.29 -4.02
N ILE A 144 1.88 10.23 -3.27
CA ILE A 144 2.58 11.30 -2.57
C ILE A 144 2.60 11.02 -1.08
N HIS A 145 3.72 11.27 -0.43
CA HIS A 145 3.91 11.02 0.99
C HIS A 145 5.01 11.91 1.56
N SER A 146 5.08 12.01 2.89
CA SER A 146 6.23 12.57 3.61
C SER A 146 7.04 11.44 4.25
N ALA A 147 8.32 11.32 3.89
CA ALA A 147 9.29 10.38 4.46
C ALA A 147 10.68 11.02 4.48
N ASN A 148 11.73 10.25 4.88
CA ASN A 148 13.10 10.75 4.81
C ASN A 148 13.39 11.30 3.41
N GLY A 149 13.86 12.57 3.34
CA GLY A 149 14.01 13.32 2.10
C GLY A 149 12.82 14.22 1.77
N GLY A 150 11.80 14.30 2.64
CA GLY A 150 10.67 15.22 2.54
C GLY A 150 9.46 14.68 1.77
N VAL A 151 8.56 15.60 1.44
CA VAL A 151 7.35 15.30 0.66
C VAL A 151 7.73 15.07 -0.79
N ARG A 152 7.37 13.90 -1.33
CA ARG A 152 7.71 13.50 -2.70
C ARG A 152 6.69 12.52 -3.28
N ILE A 153 6.77 12.33 -4.60
CA ILE A 153 5.99 11.33 -5.34
C ILE A 153 6.88 10.14 -5.65
N GLU A 154 6.36 8.94 -5.40
CA GLU A 154 6.99 7.67 -5.71
C GLU A 154 6.09 6.85 -6.63
N ASN A 155 6.68 5.95 -7.43
CA ASN A 155 5.92 4.98 -8.20
C ASN A 155 5.93 3.62 -7.50
N PHE A 156 4.77 3.16 -7.06
CA PHE A 156 4.61 1.89 -6.35
C PHE A 156 5.08 0.69 -7.19
N VAL A 157 4.70 0.68 -8.49
CA VAL A 157 4.96 -0.48 -9.38
C VAL A 157 6.45 -0.77 -9.56
N THR A 158 7.29 0.26 -9.52
CA THR A 158 8.75 0.13 -9.71
C THR A 158 9.54 0.09 -8.40
N SER A 159 8.90 0.38 -7.28
CA SER A 159 9.58 0.47 -5.98
C SER A 159 9.55 -0.85 -5.22
N LYS A 160 10.62 -1.65 -5.31
CA LYS A 160 10.77 -2.86 -4.49
C LYS A 160 10.60 -2.58 -3.00
N TYR A 161 11.03 -1.40 -2.53
CA TYR A 161 10.92 -0.99 -1.13
C TYR A 161 9.46 -0.92 -0.68
N TYR A 162 8.59 -0.25 -1.43
CA TYR A 162 7.18 -0.08 -1.06
C TYR A 162 6.34 -1.32 -1.34
N ILE A 163 6.63 -2.07 -2.41
CA ILE A 163 5.97 -3.35 -2.69
C ILE A 163 6.12 -4.31 -1.50
N GLN A 164 7.34 -4.49 -0.99
CA GLN A 164 7.62 -5.39 0.13
C GLN A 164 7.00 -4.94 1.46
N ARG A 165 6.67 -3.66 1.58
CA ARG A 165 6.09 -3.06 2.80
C ARG A 165 4.60 -2.86 2.72
N TYR A 166 3.99 -3.03 1.57
CA TYR A 166 2.55 -2.85 1.40
C TYR A 166 1.75 -3.75 2.35
N ILE A 167 0.71 -3.17 2.97
CA ILE A 167 -0.19 -3.88 3.87
C ILE A 167 -1.61 -3.87 3.30
N LYS A 168 -2.16 -2.68 3.02
CA LYS A 168 -3.53 -2.49 2.54
C LYS A 168 -3.73 -1.11 1.93
N ALA A 169 -4.86 -0.94 1.24
CA ALA A 169 -5.34 0.36 0.81
C ALA A 169 -6.71 0.66 1.41
N LYS A 170 -7.01 1.94 1.58
CA LYS A 170 -8.29 2.44 2.08
C LYS A 170 -8.81 3.56 1.21
N ARG A 171 -10.13 3.58 0.98
CA ARG A 171 -10.86 4.71 0.41
C ARG A 171 -11.66 5.40 1.49
N LEU A 172 -11.40 6.68 1.68
CA LEU A 172 -12.20 7.51 2.55
C LEU A 172 -13.51 7.88 1.86
N ASP A 173 -14.56 8.09 2.64
CA ASP A 173 -15.77 8.72 2.14
C ASP A 173 -15.52 10.22 1.94
N TYR A 174 -15.53 10.66 0.70
CA TYR A 174 -15.34 12.07 0.33
C TYR A 174 -16.62 12.90 0.47
N GLY A 175 -17.71 12.29 0.97
CA GLY A 175 -19.03 12.87 0.91
C GLY A 175 -19.63 12.75 -0.49
N GLY A 176 -20.90 12.40 -0.59
CA GLY A 176 -21.60 12.35 -1.87
C GLY A 176 -21.71 13.73 -2.51
N ASP A 177 -21.92 13.72 -3.81
CA ASP A 177 -22.30 14.88 -4.63
C ASP A 177 -23.61 15.48 -4.15
#